data_cf5b9c209bb81dcf210eb6611b027510
#
_entry.id   cf5b9c209bb81dcf210eb6611b027510
#
_cell.length_a   1.000
_cell.length_b   1.000
_cell.length_c   1.000
_cell.angle_alpha   90.00
_cell.angle_beta   90.00
_cell.angle_gamma   90.00
#
_symmetry.space_group_name_H-M   'P 1'
#
loop_
_entity.id
_entity.type
_entity.pdbx_description
1 polymer ?
#
loop_
_entity_poly.entity_id
_entity_poly.type
_entity_poly.pdbx_seq_one_letter_code
_entity_poly.pdbx_strand_id
1 'polypeptide(L)'
;SEEALGEIFGVSRTIIRRALSRLAHEGVVLLRPNRGAVVASPSVEEARQVFLARRLVERAITELAVQHATAEQIAELRQMVNDERDSFSRGDRGAGIRLSGEFHLKLAEAAKNAPLISFQRSLVSQTSLIIAQYESGNRSHCSYDEHTQLIDAIEARNGELAVNLMMHHMDHIDSKLNLDEESASDDLHAVFSHLLQTKKPGRPAAKL
;
A
#
# COMPACT_ATOMS: atom_id res chain seq x y z
N SER A 1 19.85 7.33 -7.19
CA SER A 1 20.86 6.29 -7.51
C SER A 1 20.88 5.22 -6.41
N GLU A 2 21.34 4.00 -6.74
CA GLU A 2 21.51 2.92 -5.76
C GLU A 2 22.45 3.31 -4.60
N GLU A 3 23.45 4.13 -4.88
CA GLU A 3 24.43 4.61 -3.90
C GLU A 3 23.80 5.57 -2.89
N ALA A 4 23.08 6.59 -3.38
CA ALA A 4 22.38 7.53 -2.51
C ALA A 4 21.31 6.84 -1.62
N LEU A 5 20.58 5.87 -2.17
CA LEU A 5 19.65 5.07 -1.38
C LEU A 5 20.38 4.23 -0.31
N GLY A 6 21.54 3.64 -0.66
CA GLY A 6 22.36 2.90 0.29
C GLY A 6 22.81 3.77 1.47
N GLU A 7 23.21 5.01 1.21
CA GLU A 7 23.57 5.98 2.24
C GLU A 7 22.39 6.39 3.10
N ILE A 8 21.22 6.71 2.47
CA ILE A 8 20.01 7.13 3.18
C ILE A 8 19.53 6.05 4.15
N PHE A 9 19.47 4.80 3.68
CA PHE A 9 18.96 3.69 4.47
C PHE A 9 20.03 2.98 5.32
N GLY A 10 21.31 3.32 5.16
CA GLY A 10 22.42 2.69 5.91
C GLY A 10 22.64 1.22 5.54
N VAL A 11 22.40 0.85 4.28
CA VAL A 11 22.51 -0.53 3.78
C VAL A 11 23.40 -0.61 2.55
N SER A 12 23.88 -1.83 2.23
CA SER A 12 24.74 -2.04 1.07
C SER A 12 23.99 -1.86 -0.26
N ARG A 13 24.71 -1.49 -1.32
CA ARG A 13 24.19 -1.41 -2.69
C ARG A 13 23.52 -2.70 -3.15
N THR A 14 24.02 -3.85 -2.70
CA THR A 14 23.43 -5.16 -3.00
C THR A 14 22.00 -5.29 -2.45
N ILE A 15 21.78 -4.80 -1.21
CA ILE A 15 20.44 -4.80 -0.59
C ILE A 15 19.53 -3.86 -1.36
N ILE A 16 19.99 -2.64 -1.70
CA ILE A 16 19.22 -1.68 -2.50
C ILE A 16 18.84 -2.28 -3.86
N ARG A 17 19.79 -2.91 -4.55
CA ARG A 17 19.51 -3.52 -5.85
C ARG A 17 18.46 -4.62 -5.77
N ARG A 18 18.51 -5.46 -4.74
CA ARG A 18 17.48 -6.49 -4.50
C ARG A 18 16.11 -5.86 -4.24
N ALA A 19 16.05 -4.81 -3.42
CA ALA A 19 14.81 -4.09 -3.14
C ALA A 19 14.24 -3.47 -4.41
N LEU A 20 15.05 -2.76 -5.22
CA LEU A 20 14.64 -2.17 -6.48
C LEU A 20 14.19 -3.22 -7.51
N SER A 21 14.90 -4.37 -7.59
CA SER A 21 14.48 -5.49 -8.44
C SER A 21 13.11 -6.03 -8.04
N ARG A 22 12.85 -6.15 -6.74
CA ARG A 22 11.54 -6.57 -6.23
C ARG A 22 10.45 -5.57 -6.57
N LEU A 23 10.69 -4.28 -6.31
CA LEU A 23 9.75 -3.21 -6.65
C LEU A 23 9.49 -3.12 -8.16
N ALA A 24 10.50 -3.42 -8.99
CA ALA A 24 10.33 -3.50 -10.43
C ALA A 24 9.45 -4.69 -10.85
N HIS A 25 9.61 -5.83 -10.18
CA HIS A 25 8.74 -6.98 -10.39
C HIS A 25 7.29 -6.72 -9.96
N GLU A 26 7.10 -5.90 -8.94
CA GLU A 26 5.78 -5.45 -8.48
C GLU A 26 5.19 -4.30 -9.33
N GLY A 27 5.94 -3.78 -10.32
CA GLY A 27 5.46 -2.77 -11.27
C GLY A 27 5.49 -1.33 -10.75
N VAL A 28 6.09 -1.07 -9.58
CA VAL A 28 6.15 0.29 -8.99
C VAL A 28 7.44 1.05 -9.29
N VAL A 29 8.44 0.36 -9.85
CA VAL A 29 9.72 0.94 -10.26
C VAL A 29 10.10 0.44 -11.65
N LEU A 30 10.66 1.31 -12.46
CA LEU A 30 11.24 0.97 -13.77
C LEU A 30 12.77 0.98 -13.65
N LEU A 31 13.41 -0.17 -13.89
CA LEU A 31 14.86 -0.27 -13.95
C LEU A 31 15.33 0.21 -15.33
N ARG A 32 16.26 1.17 -15.34
CA ARG A 32 16.88 1.69 -16.58
C ARG A 32 18.34 1.20 -16.67
N PRO A 33 18.72 0.48 -17.73
CA PRO A 33 20.10 0.04 -17.91
C PRO A 33 21.07 1.22 -17.79
N ASN A 34 22.07 1.10 -16.91
CA ASN A 34 23.11 2.10 -16.65
C ASN A 34 22.60 3.48 -16.13
N ARG A 35 21.31 3.62 -15.80
CA ARG A 35 20.71 4.86 -15.32
C ARG A 35 19.98 4.72 -13.98
N GLY A 36 20.07 3.54 -13.35
CA GLY A 36 19.42 3.27 -12.05
C GLY A 36 17.94 2.92 -12.18
N ALA A 37 17.13 3.41 -11.26
CA ALA A 37 15.70 3.13 -11.18
C ALA A 37 14.92 4.45 -11.11
N VAL A 38 13.71 4.45 -11.67
CA VAL A 38 12.73 5.53 -11.53
C VAL A 38 11.42 4.95 -11.02
N VAL A 39 10.67 5.75 -10.26
CA VAL A 39 9.31 5.37 -9.83
C VAL A 39 8.43 5.30 -11.08
N ALA A 40 7.60 4.27 -11.17
CA ALA A 40 6.63 4.17 -12.26
C ALA A 40 5.61 5.31 -12.17
N SER A 41 5.13 5.75 -13.32
CA SER A 41 4.07 6.75 -13.40
C SER A 41 2.98 6.17 -14.32
N PRO A 42 2.08 5.33 -13.76
CA PRO A 42 1.02 4.73 -14.54
C PRO A 42 0.07 5.82 -15.07
N SER A 43 -0.31 5.69 -16.32
CA SER A 43 -1.33 6.52 -16.93
C SER A 43 -2.70 6.28 -16.28
N VAL A 44 -3.65 7.16 -16.53
CA VAL A 44 -5.04 7.01 -16.07
C VAL A 44 -5.64 5.68 -16.53
N GLU A 45 -5.39 5.29 -17.77
CA GLU A 45 -5.90 4.02 -18.31
C GLU A 45 -5.26 2.81 -17.62
N GLU A 46 -3.95 2.82 -17.40
CA GLU A 46 -3.26 1.78 -16.63
C GLU A 46 -3.77 1.71 -15.19
N ALA A 47 -4.01 2.86 -14.55
CA ALA A 47 -4.58 2.91 -13.21
C ALA A 47 -5.97 2.23 -13.16
N ARG A 48 -6.86 2.53 -14.10
CA ARG A 48 -8.18 1.88 -14.20
C ARG A 48 -8.06 0.36 -14.38
N GLN A 49 -7.13 -0.11 -15.22
CA GLN A 49 -6.91 -1.54 -15.43
C GLN A 49 -6.38 -2.23 -14.17
N VAL A 50 -5.47 -1.59 -13.43
CA VAL A 50 -4.95 -2.12 -12.15
C VAL A 50 -6.07 -2.23 -11.12
N PHE A 51 -6.94 -1.21 -10.97
CA PHE A 51 -8.07 -1.25 -10.05
C PHE A 51 -9.09 -2.32 -10.44
N LEU A 52 -9.38 -2.49 -11.73
CA LEU A 52 -10.25 -3.56 -12.20
C LEU A 52 -9.70 -4.95 -11.83
N ALA A 53 -8.42 -5.19 -12.11
CA ALA A 53 -7.77 -6.45 -11.74
C ALA A 53 -7.79 -6.68 -10.22
N ARG A 54 -7.51 -5.63 -9.43
CA ARG A 54 -7.55 -5.71 -7.97
C ARG A 54 -8.93 -6.08 -7.45
N ARG A 55 -10.02 -5.50 -7.96
CA ARG A 55 -11.39 -5.85 -7.57
C ARG A 55 -11.70 -7.35 -7.75
N LEU A 56 -11.26 -7.93 -8.86
CA LEU A 56 -11.48 -9.36 -9.12
C LEU A 56 -10.74 -10.23 -8.11
N VAL A 57 -9.50 -9.87 -7.79
CA VAL A 57 -8.67 -10.61 -6.84
C VAL A 57 -9.17 -10.42 -5.41
N GLU A 58 -9.52 -9.18 -5.00
CA GLU A 58 -10.07 -8.89 -3.66
C GLU A 58 -11.38 -9.63 -3.40
N ARG A 59 -12.26 -9.72 -4.40
CA ARG A 59 -13.48 -10.50 -4.29
C ARG A 59 -13.19 -11.96 -3.95
N ALA A 60 -12.33 -12.61 -4.73
CA ALA A 60 -11.97 -14.01 -4.52
C ALA A 60 -11.26 -14.23 -3.17
N ILE A 61 -10.37 -13.32 -2.77
CA ILE A 61 -9.70 -13.34 -1.47
C ILE A 61 -10.72 -13.24 -0.33
N THR A 62 -11.67 -12.30 -0.42
CA THR A 62 -12.69 -12.09 0.62
C THR A 62 -13.58 -13.33 0.78
N GLU A 63 -14.04 -13.91 -0.32
CA GLU A 63 -14.85 -15.15 -0.30
C GLU A 63 -14.12 -16.30 0.42
N LEU A 64 -12.83 -16.47 0.14
CA LEU A 64 -12.00 -17.50 0.79
C LEU A 64 -11.65 -17.15 2.24
N ALA A 65 -11.39 -15.89 2.55
CA ALA A 65 -11.10 -15.44 3.91
C ALA A 65 -12.28 -15.67 4.85
N VAL A 66 -13.52 -15.43 4.40
CA VAL A 66 -14.74 -15.77 5.15
C VAL A 66 -14.75 -17.24 5.55
N GLN A 67 -14.26 -18.14 4.71
CA GLN A 67 -14.25 -19.59 4.97
C GLN A 67 -13.10 -20.00 5.90
N HIS A 68 -11.93 -19.37 5.78
CA HIS A 68 -10.67 -19.89 6.31
C HIS A 68 -10.01 -19.06 7.41
N ALA A 69 -10.44 -17.80 7.62
CA ALA A 69 -9.84 -16.95 8.62
C ALA A 69 -9.95 -17.54 10.03
N THR A 70 -8.86 -17.53 10.79
CA THR A 70 -8.84 -17.96 12.19
C THR A 70 -9.12 -16.78 13.12
N ALA A 71 -9.46 -17.06 14.37
CA ALA A 71 -9.68 -16.04 15.38
C ALA A 71 -8.43 -15.17 15.61
N GLU A 72 -7.25 -15.77 15.55
CA GLU A 72 -5.96 -15.06 15.66
C GLU A 72 -5.76 -14.10 14.50
N GLN A 73 -6.04 -14.54 13.26
CA GLN A 73 -5.94 -13.67 12.08
C GLN A 73 -6.95 -12.51 12.12
N ILE A 74 -8.16 -12.74 12.61
CA ILE A 74 -9.16 -11.69 12.83
C ILE A 74 -8.63 -10.66 13.84
N ALA A 75 -8.05 -11.11 14.97
CA ALA A 75 -7.47 -10.22 15.97
C ALA A 75 -6.30 -9.39 15.40
N GLU A 76 -5.42 -10.00 14.60
CA GLU A 76 -4.33 -9.30 13.91
C GLU A 76 -4.86 -8.24 12.93
N LEU A 77 -5.88 -8.55 12.12
CA LEU A 77 -6.51 -7.59 11.22
C LEU A 77 -7.11 -6.40 11.99
N ARG A 78 -7.77 -6.65 13.12
CA ARG A 78 -8.31 -5.56 13.98
C ARG A 78 -7.22 -4.65 14.53
N GLN A 79 -6.07 -5.23 14.95
CA GLN A 79 -4.94 -4.43 15.41
C GLN A 79 -4.38 -3.55 14.28
N MET A 80 -4.22 -4.10 13.07
CA MET A 80 -3.74 -3.34 11.91
C MET A 80 -4.66 -2.17 11.55
N VAL A 81 -5.98 -2.35 11.64
CA VAL A 81 -6.96 -1.27 11.40
C VAL A 81 -6.87 -0.17 12.48
N ASN A 82 -6.60 -0.53 13.73
CA ASN A 82 -6.34 0.46 14.78
C ASN A 82 -5.08 1.26 14.52
N ASP A 83 -3.98 0.59 14.11
CA ASP A 83 -2.71 1.24 13.78
C ASP A 83 -2.86 2.16 12.54
N GLU A 84 -3.66 1.75 11.55
CA GLU A 84 -4.03 2.56 10.37
C GLU A 84 -4.74 3.85 10.79
N ARG A 85 -5.80 3.73 11.58
CA ARG A 85 -6.57 4.86 12.13
C ARG A 85 -5.70 5.83 12.90
N ASP A 86 -4.84 5.31 13.78
CA ASP A 86 -3.93 6.12 14.58
C ASP A 86 -2.92 6.88 13.71
N SER A 87 -2.45 6.28 12.62
CA SER A 87 -1.55 6.93 11.67
C SER A 87 -2.22 8.09 10.95
N PHE A 88 -3.44 7.90 10.45
CA PHE A 88 -4.21 8.99 9.84
C PHE A 88 -4.55 10.08 10.86
N SER A 89 -4.90 9.73 12.10
CA SER A 89 -5.20 10.69 13.16
C SER A 89 -4.01 11.58 13.52
N ARG A 90 -2.79 11.08 13.39
CA ARG A 90 -1.54 11.84 13.58
C ARG A 90 -1.11 12.63 12.33
N GLY A 91 -1.85 12.54 11.24
CA GLY A 91 -1.50 13.16 9.97
C GLY A 91 -0.39 12.44 9.19
N ASP A 92 0.01 11.23 9.61
CA ASP A 92 0.99 10.39 8.88
C ASP A 92 0.29 9.62 7.75
N ARG A 93 -0.02 10.34 6.67
CA ARG A 93 -0.71 9.80 5.50
C ARG A 93 0.07 8.65 4.86
N GLY A 94 1.40 8.75 4.79
CA GLY A 94 2.24 7.72 4.20
C GLY A 94 2.16 6.40 4.96
N ALA A 95 2.23 6.44 6.30
CA ALA A 95 2.03 5.26 7.15
C ALA A 95 0.60 4.73 7.03
N GLY A 96 -0.42 5.59 6.97
CA GLY A 96 -1.81 5.19 6.80
C GLY A 96 -2.04 4.41 5.50
N ILE A 97 -1.58 4.93 4.35
CA ILE A 97 -1.69 4.23 3.06
C ILE A 97 -0.95 2.88 3.09
N ARG A 98 0.24 2.84 3.69
CA ARG A 98 1.00 1.60 3.82
C ARG A 98 0.25 0.56 4.66
N LEU A 99 -0.27 0.95 5.83
CA LEU A 99 -1.01 0.06 6.73
C LEU A 99 -2.31 -0.44 6.10
N SER A 100 -3.03 0.43 5.39
CA SER A 100 -4.18 0.04 4.58
C SER A 100 -3.82 -1.03 3.54
N GLY A 101 -2.72 -0.86 2.83
CA GLY A 101 -2.22 -1.86 1.89
C GLY A 101 -1.84 -3.19 2.59
N GLU A 102 -1.15 -3.12 3.72
CA GLU A 102 -0.75 -4.29 4.51
C GLU A 102 -1.96 -5.07 5.05
N PHE A 103 -3.05 -4.39 5.41
CA PHE A 103 -4.32 -5.03 5.77
C PHE A 103 -4.81 -5.97 4.66
N HIS A 104 -4.84 -5.53 3.41
CA HIS A 104 -5.26 -6.36 2.28
C HIS A 104 -4.32 -7.55 2.03
N LEU A 105 -3.01 -7.37 2.26
CA LEU A 105 -2.06 -8.49 2.18
C LEU A 105 -2.29 -9.52 3.29
N LYS A 106 -2.59 -9.06 4.49
CA LYS A 106 -2.90 -9.94 5.62
C LYS A 106 -4.22 -10.68 5.42
N LEU A 107 -5.23 -10.00 4.88
CA LEU A 107 -6.48 -10.63 4.47
C LEU A 107 -6.26 -11.73 3.42
N ALA A 108 -5.36 -11.49 2.45
CA ALA A 108 -5.01 -12.48 1.43
C ALA A 108 -4.35 -13.73 2.04
N GLU A 109 -3.56 -13.60 3.11
CA GLU A 109 -3.00 -14.75 3.82
C GLU A 109 -4.11 -15.64 4.41
N ALA A 110 -5.20 -15.03 4.92
CA ALA A 110 -6.35 -15.77 5.45
C ALA A 110 -7.10 -16.57 4.37
N ALA A 111 -7.02 -16.17 3.10
CA ALA A 111 -7.61 -16.91 1.98
C ALA A 111 -6.92 -18.26 1.69
N LYS A 112 -5.72 -18.50 2.21
CA LYS A 112 -4.93 -19.76 2.03
C LYS A 112 -4.71 -20.15 0.57
N ASN A 113 -4.60 -19.17 -0.33
CA ASN A 113 -4.39 -19.37 -1.76
C ASN A 113 -3.11 -18.64 -2.22
N ALA A 114 -2.01 -19.38 -2.35
CA ALA A 114 -0.70 -18.81 -2.66
C ALA A 114 -0.65 -18.01 -3.99
N PRO A 115 -1.26 -18.45 -5.10
CA PRO A 115 -1.37 -17.63 -6.30
C PRO A 115 -2.08 -16.27 -6.07
N LEU A 116 -3.22 -16.27 -5.37
CA LEU A 116 -3.94 -15.01 -5.08
C LEU A 116 -3.13 -14.08 -4.18
N ILE A 117 -2.41 -14.61 -3.19
CA ILE A 117 -1.48 -13.82 -2.34
C ILE A 117 -0.41 -13.15 -3.20
N SER A 118 0.14 -13.87 -4.17
CA SER A 118 1.16 -13.32 -5.08
C SER A 118 0.61 -12.20 -5.97
N PHE A 119 -0.56 -12.39 -6.58
CA PHE A 119 -1.23 -11.37 -7.38
C PHE A 119 -1.59 -10.15 -6.54
N GLN A 120 -2.16 -10.38 -5.36
CA GLN A 120 -2.55 -9.33 -4.43
C GLN A 120 -1.37 -8.42 -4.06
N ARG A 121 -0.19 -9.00 -3.81
CA ARG A 121 1.02 -8.24 -3.47
C ARG A 121 1.39 -7.22 -4.54
N SER A 122 1.42 -7.65 -5.81
CA SER A 122 1.71 -6.74 -6.93
C SER A 122 0.62 -5.67 -7.08
N LEU A 123 -0.66 -6.06 -6.98
CA LEU A 123 -1.78 -5.14 -7.14
C LEU A 123 -1.85 -4.11 -6.00
N VAL A 124 -1.59 -4.51 -4.75
CA VAL A 124 -1.53 -3.57 -3.61
C VAL A 124 -0.39 -2.58 -3.78
N SER A 125 0.80 -3.03 -4.19
CA SER A 125 1.94 -2.14 -4.44
C SER A 125 1.61 -1.11 -5.52
N GLN A 126 1.03 -1.53 -6.64
CA GLN A 126 0.65 -0.63 -7.73
C GLN A 126 -0.47 0.33 -7.33
N THR A 127 -1.52 -0.14 -6.67
CA THR A 127 -2.60 0.74 -6.23
C THR A 127 -2.16 1.72 -5.15
N SER A 128 -1.25 1.35 -4.24
CA SER A 128 -0.66 2.29 -3.28
C SER A 128 0.12 3.40 -3.98
N LEU A 129 0.84 3.08 -5.06
CA LEU A 129 1.52 4.09 -5.89
C LEU A 129 0.50 5.01 -6.58
N ILE A 130 -0.55 4.45 -7.20
CA ILE A 130 -1.61 5.21 -7.89
C ILE A 130 -2.31 6.14 -6.89
N ILE A 131 -2.67 5.66 -5.70
CA ILE A 131 -3.27 6.48 -4.63
C ILE A 131 -2.33 7.64 -4.25
N ALA A 132 -1.03 7.37 -4.09
CA ALA A 132 -0.06 8.40 -3.75
C ALA A 132 0.09 9.47 -4.85
N GLN A 133 -0.10 9.11 -6.12
CA GLN A 133 0.03 10.01 -7.27
C GLN A 133 -1.25 10.78 -7.59
N TYR A 134 -2.41 10.14 -7.51
CA TYR A 134 -3.67 10.66 -8.04
C TYR A 134 -4.68 11.07 -6.98
N GLU A 135 -4.53 10.64 -5.71
CA GLU A 135 -5.44 11.11 -4.67
C GLU A 135 -5.08 12.54 -4.27
N SER A 136 -5.92 13.49 -4.67
CA SER A 136 -5.78 14.91 -4.34
C SER A 136 -6.64 15.28 -3.12
N GLY A 137 -6.03 16.02 -2.18
CA GLY A 137 -6.73 16.70 -1.09
C GLY A 137 -6.76 15.94 0.24
N ASN A 138 -7.17 16.70 1.27
CA ASN A 138 -7.31 16.25 2.66
C ASN A 138 -8.69 15.58 2.87
N ARG A 139 -9.08 14.65 1.98
CA ARG A 139 -10.36 13.94 2.11
C ARG A 139 -10.24 12.93 3.24
N SER A 140 -11.24 12.89 4.11
CA SER A 140 -11.29 12.00 5.26
C SER A 140 -11.05 10.54 4.83
N HIS A 141 -10.04 9.94 5.42
CA HIS A 141 -9.76 8.53 5.22
C HIS A 141 -10.75 7.71 6.03
N CYS A 142 -11.81 7.22 5.39
CA CYS A 142 -12.80 6.33 6.02
C CYS A 142 -12.44 4.85 5.82
N SER A 143 -11.24 4.54 5.30
CA SER A 143 -10.83 3.17 4.99
C SER A 143 -10.84 2.27 6.22
N TYR A 144 -10.39 2.78 7.37
CA TYR A 144 -10.37 2.02 8.61
C TYR A 144 -11.78 1.66 9.14
N ASP A 145 -12.80 2.50 8.90
CA ASP A 145 -14.19 2.17 9.26
C ASP A 145 -14.75 1.08 8.35
N GLU A 146 -14.44 1.15 7.05
CA GLU A 146 -14.82 0.14 6.06
C GLU A 146 -14.12 -1.19 6.33
N HIS A 147 -12.82 -1.16 6.67
CA HIS A 147 -12.07 -2.35 7.07
C HIS A 147 -12.64 -2.98 8.35
N THR A 148 -13.05 -2.17 9.33
CA THR A 148 -13.68 -2.67 10.56
C THR A 148 -14.97 -3.44 10.23
N GLN A 149 -15.86 -2.86 9.42
CA GLN A 149 -17.10 -3.51 9.00
C GLN A 149 -16.85 -4.80 8.22
N LEU A 150 -15.84 -4.80 7.36
CA LEU A 150 -15.43 -5.98 6.60
C LEU A 150 -14.95 -7.12 7.54
N ILE A 151 -14.14 -6.79 8.55
CA ILE A 151 -13.69 -7.77 9.56
C ILE A 151 -14.88 -8.35 10.30
N ASP A 152 -15.84 -7.51 10.72
CA ASP A 152 -17.06 -7.95 11.42
C ASP A 152 -17.87 -8.94 10.54
N ALA A 153 -18.01 -8.68 9.26
CA ALA A 153 -18.70 -9.57 8.33
C ALA A 153 -17.94 -10.91 8.12
N ILE A 154 -16.60 -10.87 8.06
CA ILE A 154 -15.76 -12.07 7.95
C ILE A 154 -15.85 -12.91 9.22
N GLU A 155 -15.77 -12.30 10.40
CA GLU A 155 -15.90 -12.96 11.70
C GLU A 155 -17.26 -13.63 11.85
N ALA A 156 -18.33 -12.94 11.43
CA ALA A 156 -19.70 -13.46 11.39
C ALA A 156 -19.92 -14.52 10.29
N ARG A 157 -18.90 -14.84 9.47
CA ARG A 157 -19.01 -15.76 8.32
C ARG A 157 -20.07 -15.37 7.30
N ASN A 158 -20.40 -14.08 7.22
CA ASN A 158 -21.37 -13.55 6.25
C ASN A 158 -20.67 -13.18 4.93
N GLY A 159 -20.55 -14.19 4.04
CA GLY A 159 -19.80 -14.03 2.78
C GLY A 159 -20.39 -13.00 1.84
N GLU A 160 -21.73 -12.93 1.73
CA GLU A 160 -22.40 -11.95 0.87
C GLU A 160 -22.12 -10.52 1.36
N LEU A 161 -22.28 -10.26 2.64
CA LEU A 161 -22.01 -8.95 3.24
C LEU A 161 -20.53 -8.59 3.10
N ALA A 162 -19.61 -9.51 3.39
CA ALA A 162 -18.18 -9.27 3.31
C ALA A 162 -17.75 -8.87 1.90
N VAL A 163 -18.23 -9.59 0.87
CA VAL A 163 -17.94 -9.27 -0.53
C VAL A 163 -18.53 -7.92 -0.94
N ASN A 164 -19.76 -7.62 -0.54
CA ASN A 164 -20.38 -6.33 -0.84
C ASN A 164 -19.61 -5.16 -0.19
N LEU A 165 -19.18 -5.31 1.07
CA LEU A 165 -18.37 -4.31 1.76
C LEU A 165 -17.00 -4.12 1.10
N MET A 166 -16.33 -5.20 0.69
CA MET A 166 -15.06 -5.10 -0.04
C MET A 166 -15.25 -4.39 -1.38
N MET A 167 -16.28 -4.71 -2.14
CA MET A 167 -16.53 -4.04 -3.41
C MET A 167 -16.85 -2.55 -3.22
N HIS A 168 -17.66 -2.20 -2.23
CA HIS A 168 -17.94 -0.82 -1.87
C HIS A 168 -16.65 -0.06 -1.47
N HIS A 169 -15.79 -0.68 -0.66
CA HIS A 169 -14.50 -0.12 -0.28
C HIS A 169 -13.62 0.17 -1.53
N MET A 170 -13.55 -0.77 -2.47
CA MET A 170 -12.79 -0.57 -3.71
C MET A 170 -13.39 0.54 -4.58
N ASP A 171 -14.72 0.65 -4.66
CA ASP A 171 -15.40 1.74 -5.37
C ASP A 171 -15.12 3.10 -4.71
N HIS A 172 -15.09 3.15 -3.39
CA HIS A 172 -14.80 4.36 -2.63
C HIS A 172 -13.38 4.85 -2.87
N ILE A 173 -12.39 3.96 -2.87
CA ILE A 173 -10.99 4.33 -3.20
C ILE A 173 -10.90 4.89 -4.61
N ASP A 174 -11.48 4.18 -5.60
CA ASP A 174 -11.46 4.58 -7.00
C ASP A 174 -12.09 5.97 -7.21
N SER A 175 -13.21 6.24 -6.54
CA SER A 175 -13.91 7.53 -6.60
C SER A 175 -13.13 8.73 -6.05
N LYS A 176 -12.11 8.48 -5.23
CA LYS A 176 -11.24 9.52 -4.65
C LYS A 176 -10.07 9.89 -5.56
N LEU A 177 -9.79 9.08 -6.57
CA LEU A 177 -8.70 9.33 -7.49
C LEU A 177 -9.12 10.41 -8.50
N ASN A 178 -8.31 11.45 -8.60
CA ASN A 178 -8.51 12.49 -9.61
C ASN A 178 -7.85 12.05 -10.92
N LEU A 179 -8.48 11.07 -11.58
CA LEU A 179 -7.97 10.48 -12.82
C LEU A 179 -8.25 11.36 -14.07
N ASP A 180 -8.91 12.51 -13.90
CA ASP A 180 -9.17 13.44 -15.01
C ASP A 180 -8.10 14.54 -15.15
N GLU A 181 -7.20 14.70 -14.17
CA GLU A 181 -6.08 15.61 -14.21
C GLU A 181 -4.76 14.83 -14.38
N GLU A 182 -3.99 15.13 -15.42
CA GLU A 182 -2.58 14.71 -15.52
C GLU A 182 -1.79 15.36 -14.39
N SER A 183 -1.71 14.73 -13.24
CA SER A 183 -0.89 15.20 -12.14
C SER A 183 0.43 14.47 -12.11
N ALA A 184 1.41 15.02 -12.78
CA ALA A 184 2.80 14.66 -12.55
C ALA A 184 3.34 15.46 -11.36
N SER A 185 3.26 14.91 -10.16
CA SER A 185 4.15 15.36 -9.09
C SER A 185 5.44 14.53 -9.15
N ASP A 186 6.42 15.02 -9.91
CA ASP A 186 7.78 14.40 -9.98
C ASP A 186 8.61 14.65 -8.70
N ASP A 187 8.04 15.25 -7.65
CA ASP A 187 8.79 15.62 -6.46
C ASP A 187 8.82 14.51 -5.40
N LEU A 188 9.79 13.60 -5.57
CA LEU A 188 10.13 12.59 -4.57
C LEU A 188 10.51 13.20 -3.20
N HIS A 189 11.01 14.44 -3.15
CA HIS A 189 11.29 15.12 -1.89
C HIS A 189 10.02 15.44 -1.12
N ALA A 190 8.94 15.81 -1.80
CA ALA A 190 7.64 16.03 -1.15
C ALA A 190 7.07 14.73 -0.58
N VAL A 191 7.16 13.63 -1.33
CA VAL A 191 6.64 12.31 -0.92
C VAL A 191 7.41 11.73 0.27
N PHE A 192 8.74 11.93 0.33
CA PHE A 192 9.62 11.38 1.38
C PHE A 192 10.07 12.41 2.42
N SER A 193 9.51 13.61 2.42
CA SER A 193 9.90 14.70 3.33
C SER A 193 9.89 14.30 4.81
N HIS A 194 8.94 13.46 5.23
CA HIS A 194 8.83 12.96 6.60
C HIS A 194 10.00 12.03 7.00
N LEU A 195 10.57 11.25 6.07
CA LEU A 195 11.73 10.40 6.32
C LEU A 195 13.02 11.21 6.45
N LEU A 196 13.09 12.38 5.79
CA LEU A 196 14.25 13.25 5.83
C LEU A 196 14.31 14.09 7.12
N GLN A 197 13.16 14.36 7.76
CA GLN A 197 13.07 15.15 8.99
C GLN A 197 13.46 14.38 10.27
N THR A 198 13.52 13.05 10.22
CA THR A 198 13.81 12.19 11.41
C THR A 198 15.30 12.00 11.70
N LYS A 199 16.22 12.43 10.84
CA LYS A 199 17.65 12.44 11.13
C LYS A 199 18.02 13.66 11.98
N LYS A 200 18.03 13.55 13.32
CA LYS A 200 18.73 14.49 14.20
C LYS A 200 20.21 14.55 13.79
N PRO A 201 20.81 15.75 13.69
CA PRO A 201 22.24 15.86 13.39
C PRO A 201 23.06 15.15 14.47
N GLY A 202 23.93 14.25 14.03
CA GLY A 202 24.87 13.54 14.90
C GLY A 202 25.73 14.52 15.68
N ARG A 203 25.92 14.23 16.95
CA ARG A 203 26.77 14.92 17.92
C ARG A 203 28.15 15.13 17.31
N PRO A 204 28.76 16.33 17.37
CA PRO A 204 30.12 16.53 16.88
C PRO A 204 31.11 15.69 17.72
N ALA A 205 32.01 15.03 17.02
CA ALA A 205 33.10 14.26 17.64
C ALA A 205 33.93 15.21 18.51
N ALA A 206 34.13 14.83 19.79
CA ALA A 206 35.04 15.52 20.70
C ALA A 206 36.45 15.37 20.13
N LYS A 207 37.12 16.51 19.92
CA LYS A 207 38.56 16.55 19.67
C LYS A 207 39.29 16.16 20.97
N LEU A 208 40.13 15.16 20.90
CA LEU A 208 41.28 14.94 21.75
C LEU A 208 42.52 15.32 20.97
#